data_708362b267369b67c79532ac1daf6208
#
_entry.id   708362b267369b67c79532ac1daf6208
#
_cell.length_a   1.000
_cell.length_b   1.000
_cell.length_c   1.000
_cell.angle_alpha   90.00
_cell.angle_beta   90.00
_cell.angle_gamma   90.00
#
_symmetry.space_group_name_H-M   'P 1'
#
loop_
_entity.id
_entity.type
_entity.pdbx_description
1 polymer ?
#
loop_
_entity_poly.entity_id
_entity_poly.type
_entity_poly.pdbx_seq_one_letter_code
_entity_poly.pdbx_strand_id
1 'polypeptide(L)'
;REAVNEFESQLREKKYASLASVRYGLAVARMREKDVAAAQQEMDAIHALKVSSPLIFGLAADIRSAANDIPGAQTIYREALQRFPQSKSLVYGYAESLLSGRQYDACLQFLDSQLQISFADFKLYGLQAKTYSALGKRLQQHRAQAEYYYLKGQLTQAVEQLQYAQKETDGSFLEQSVVDAGLRELGAMRA
;
A
#
# COMPACT_ATOMS: atom_id res chain seq x y z
N ARG A 1 -19.93 7.14 14.32
CA ARG A 1 -21.03 6.74 15.24
C ARG A 1 -22.25 6.23 14.50
N GLU A 2 -22.78 6.96 13.51
CA GLU A 2 -23.96 6.54 12.74
C GLU A 2 -23.78 5.16 12.10
N ALA A 3 -22.66 4.94 11.38
CA ALA A 3 -22.38 3.64 10.77
C ALA A 3 -22.24 2.50 11.79
N VAL A 4 -21.66 2.76 12.96
CA VAL A 4 -21.57 1.77 14.04
C VAL A 4 -22.95 1.38 14.52
N ASN A 5 -23.80 2.36 14.83
CA ASN A 5 -25.19 2.13 15.30
C ASN A 5 -25.98 1.33 14.27
N GLU A 6 -25.82 1.63 12.99
CA GLU A 6 -26.51 0.92 11.90
C GLU A 6 -26.11 -0.57 11.86
N PHE A 7 -24.81 -0.86 11.85
CA PHE A 7 -24.35 -2.26 11.84
C PHE A 7 -24.72 -3.01 13.13
N GLU A 8 -24.67 -2.36 14.28
CA GLU A 8 -25.11 -2.95 15.54
C GLU A 8 -26.63 -3.26 15.53
N SER A 9 -27.45 -2.38 14.93
CA SER A 9 -28.86 -2.62 14.75
C SER A 9 -29.11 -3.83 13.86
N GLN A 10 -28.41 -3.91 12.72
CA GLN A 10 -28.50 -5.05 11.79
C GLN A 10 -28.13 -6.37 12.48
N LEU A 11 -27.09 -6.38 13.32
CA LEU A 11 -26.69 -7.56 14.09
C LEU A 11 -27.77 -7.96 15.10
N ARG A 12 -28.31 -7.01 15.86
CA ARG A 12 -29.35 -7.23 16.88
C ARG A 12 -30.65 -7.73 16.27
N GLU A 13 -31.05 -7.15 15.15
CA GLU A 13 -32.29 -7.48 14.45
C GLU A 13 -32.14 -8.69 13.51
N LYS A 14 -30.92 -9.21 13.36
CA LYS A 14 -30.57 -10.29 12.42
C LYS A 14 -30.96 -9.98 10.97
N LYS A 15 -30.92 -8.69 10.58
CA LYS A 15 -31.24 -8.21 9.24
C LYS A 15 -29.99 -8.05 8.38
N TYR A 16 -29.40 -9.16 7.98
CA TYR A 16 -28.20 -9.17 7.13
C TYR A 16 -28.20 -10.39 6.21
N ALA A 17 -27.62 -10.23 5.02
CA ALA A 17 -27.41 -11.33 4.08
C ALA A 17 -26.21 -12.20 4.47
N SER A 18 -25.20 -11.61 5.12
CA SER A 18 -23.98 -12.29 5.56
C SER A 18 -23.52 -11.73 6.90
N LEU A 19 -23.40 -12.60 7.89
CA LEU A 19 -22.91 -12.23 9.22
C LEU A 19 -21.45 -11.71 9.14
N ALA A 20 -20.60 -12.34 8.31
CA ALA A 20 -19.24 -11.91 8.12
C ALA A 20 -19.15 -10.49 7.52
N SER A 21 -20.03 -10.17 6.56
CA SER A 21 -20.05 -8.85 5.92
C SER A 21 -20.47 -7.73 6.88
N VAL A 22 -21.47 -7.97 7.70
CA VAL A 22 -21.92 -7.00 8.71
C VAL A 22 -20.85 -6.77 9.76
N ARG A 23 -20.23 -7.83 10.27
CA ARG A 23 -19.13 -7.71 11.25
C ARG A 23 -17.91 -7.02 10.64
N TYR A 24 -17.59 -7.30 9.37
CA TYR A 24 -16.54 -6.59 8.64
C TYR A 24 -16.84 -5.08 8.56
N GLY A 25 -18.06 -4.72 8.18
CA GLY A 25 -18.50 -3.32 8.13
C GLY A 25 -18.42 -2.64 9.49
N LEU A 26 -18.81 -3.33 10.56
CA LEU A 26 -18.70 -2.85 11.93
C LEU A 26 -17.25 -2.65 12.36
N ALA A 27 -16.36 -3.62 12.07
CA ALA A 27 -14.94 -3.50 12.36
C ALA A 27 -14.31 -2.28 11.64
N VAL A 28 -14.63 -2.07 10.36
CA VAL A 28 -14.20 -0.88 9.60
C VAL A 28 -14.72 0.41 10.23
N ALA A 29 -15.99 0.45 10.65
CA ALA A 29 -16.58 1.62 11.30
C ALA A 29 -15.89 1.92 12.65
N ARG A 30 -15.59 0.88 13.45
CA ARG A 30 -14.84 1.01 14.72
C ARG A 30 -13.41 1.53 14.47
N MET A 31 -12.72 1.04 13.43
CA MET A 31 -11.40 1.56 13.04
C MET A 31 -11.44 3.05 12.70
N ARG A 32 -12.48 3.51 12.00
CA ARG A 32 -12.67 4.96 11.70
C ARG A 32 -12.90 5.80 12.96
N GLU A 33 -13.51 5.22 13.98
CA GLU A 33 -13.68 5.85 15.31
C GLU A 33 -12.43 5.71 16.20
N LYS A 34 -11.37 5.06 15.70
CA LYS A 34 -10.14 4.74 16.44
C LYS A 34 -10.37 3.81 17.63
N ASP A 35 -11.47 3.08 17.64
CA ASP A 35 -11.77 2.03 18.61
C ASP A 35 -11.18 0.70 18.14
N VAL A 36 -9.85 0.60 18.27
CA VAL A 36 -9.08 -0.56 17.79
C VAL A 36 -9.47 -1.83 18.56
N ALA A 37 -9.79 -1.71 19.85
CA ALA A 37 -10.16 -2.87 20.68
C ALA A 37 -11.50 -3.47 20.23
N ALA A 38 -12.52 -2.64 19.99
CA ALA A 38 -13.80 -3.10 19.47
C ALA A 38 -13.67 -3.66 18.03
N ALA A 39 -12.84 -3.04 17.19
CA ALA A 39 -12.55 -3.59 15.86
C ALA A 39 -11.92 -4.98 15.92
N GLN A 40 -11.01 -5.22 16.87
CA GLN A 40 -10.40 -6.54 17.09
C GLN A 40 -11.43 -7.57 17.52
N GLN A 41 -12.37 -7.23 18.39
CA GLN A 41 -13.44 -8.15 18.81
C GLN A 41 -14.31 -8.59 17.62
N GLU A 42 -14.63 -7.67 16.71
CA GLU A 42 -15.37 -8.02 15.49
C GLU A 42 -14.53 -8.90 14.55
N MET A 43 -13.23 -8.68 14.48
CA MET A 43 -12.32 -9.50 13.70
C MET A 43 -12.23 -10.93 14.27
N ASP A 44 -12.15 -11.09 15.59
CA ASP A 44 -12.14 -12.39 16.25
C ASP A 44 -13.46 -13.16 15.97
N ALA A 45 -14.58 -12.44 15.97
CA ALA A 45 -15.86 -13.04 15.61
C ALA A 45 -15.95 -13.44 14.12
N ILE A 46 -15.30 -12.71 13.21
CA ILE A 46 -15.18 -13.09 11.79
C ILE A 46 -14.32 -14.34 11.64
N HIS A 47 -13.20 -14.43 12.35
CA HIS A 47 -12.31 -15.59 12.34
C HIS A 47 -13.04 -16.87 12.80
N ALA A 48 -13.94 -16.76 13.80
CA ALA A 48 -14.76 -17.87 14.26
C ALA A 48 -15.70 -18.42 13.17
N LEU A 49 -16.06 -17.60 12.17
CA LEU A 49 -16.87 -18.01 11.02
C LEU A 49 -16.07 -18.77 9.96
N LYS A 50 -14.74 -18.88 10.10
CA LYS A 50 -13.82 -19.54 9.15
C LYS A 50 -13.91 -19.00 7.71
N VAL A 51 -14.28 -17.73 7.56
CA VAL A 51 -14.32 -17.04 6.28
C VAL A 51 -12.94 -16.45 5.99
N SER A 52 -12.48 -16.59 4.75
CA SER A 52 -11.16 -16.13 4.30
C SER A 52 -11.30 -15.32 3.03
N SER A 53 -10.77 -14.11 3.03
CA SER A 53 -10.68 -13.24 1.84
C SER A 53 -9.54 -12.22 1.99
N PRO A 54 -9.03 -11.67 0.87
CA PRO A 54 -8.02 -10.60 0.93
C PRO A 54 -8.44 -9.42 1.79
N LEU A 55 -9.72 -9.03 1.77
CA LEU A 55 -10.25 -7.92 2.56
C LEU A 55 -10.19 -8.19 4.06
N ILE A 56 -10.52 -9.41 4.49
CA ILE A 56 -10.47 -9.80 5.91
C ILE A 56 -9.03 -9.78 6.40
N PHE A 57 -8.08 -10.34 5.64
CA PHE A 57 -6.67 -10.31 6.00
C PHE A 57 -6.13 -8.86 6.05
N GLY A 58 -6.47 -8.03 5.06
CA GLY A 58 -6.08 -6.63 5.04
C GLY A 58 -6.55 -5.89 6.30
N LEU A 59 -7.83 -6.01 6.64
CA LEU A 59 -8.39 -5.37 7.82
C LEU A 59 -7.76 -5.91 9.12
N ALA A 60 -7.51 -7.22 9.22
CA ALA A 60 -6.83 -7.79 10.38
C ALA A 60 -5.43 -7.22 10.57
N ALA A 61 -4.68 -7.07 9.47
CA ALA A 61 -3.35 -6.44 9.50
C ALA A 61 -3.41 -4.95 9.84
N ASP A 62 -4.41 -4.22 9.33
CA ASP A 62 -4.63 -2.80 9.64
C ASP A 62 -4.95 -2.59 11.12
N ILE A 63 -5.77 -3.47 11.71
CA ILE A 63 -6.08 -3.45 13.16
C ILE A 63 -4.80 -3.68 13.98
N ARG A 64 -3.95 -4.65 13.60
CA ARG A 64 -2.66 -4.87 14.27
C ARG A 64 -1.74 -3.64 14.16
N SER A 65 -1.66 -3.04 12.97
CA SER A 65 -0.88 -1.81 12.75
C SER A 65 -1.39 -0.66 13.62
N ALA A 66 -2.70 -0.48 13.73
CA ALA A 66 -3.32 0.53 14.59
C ALA A 66 -3.09 0.28 16.08
N ALA A 67 -2.95 -0.99 16.48
CA ALA A 67 -2.52 -1.40 17.82
C ALA A 67 -1.00 -1.27 18.06
N ASN A 68 -0.25 -0.69 17.09
CA ASN A 68 1.22 -0.57 17.08
C ASN A 68 1.96 -1.93 17.06
N ASP A 69 1.28 -3.00 16.63
CA ASP A 69 1.86 -4.32 16.41
C ASP A 69 2.23 -4.50 14.93
N ILE A 70 3.27 -3.76 14.48
CA ILE A 70 3.75 -3.84 13.10
C ILE A 70 4.26 -5.24 12.73
N PRO A 71 5.02 -5.96 13.58
CA PRO A 71 5.43 -7.33 13.25
C PRO A 71 4.25 -8.29 13.07
N GLY A 72 3.21 -8.18 13.90
CA GLY A 72 1.97 -8.96 13.77
C GLY A 72 1.24 -8.67 12.45
N ALA A 73 1.12 -7.39 12.08
CA ALA A 73 0.54 -7.00 10.79
C ALA A 73 1.32 -7.59 9.61
N GLN A 74 2.65 -7.52 9.63
CA GLN A 74 3.51 -8.09 8.59
C GLN A 74 3.37 -9.62 8.48
N THR A 75 3.20 -10.30 9.59
CA THR A 75 2.96 -11.75 9.59
C THR A 75 1.65 -12.08 8.90
N ILE A 76 0.57 -11.35 9.21
CA ILE A 76 -0.74 -11.51 8.55
C ILE A 76 -0.63 -11.25 7.05
N TYR A 77 0.05 -10.18 6.62
CA TYR A 77 0.24 -9.88 5.20
C TYR A 77 1.02 -10.98 4.47
N ARG A 78 2.08 -11.52 5.06
CA ARG A 78 2.85 -12.63 4.47
C ARG A 78 2.01 -13.88 4.28
N GLU A 79 1.24 -14.27 5.29
CA GLU A 79 0.33 -15.42 5.19
C GLU A 79 -0.77 -15.18 4.15
N ALA A 80 -1.33 -13.98 4.12
CA ALA A 80 -2.35 -13.60 3.16
C ALA A 80 -1.82 -13.65 1.71
N LEU A 81 -0.61 -13.16 1.46
CA LEU A 81 0.03 -13.18 0.14
C LEU A 81 0.39 -14.60 -0.34
N GLN A 82 0.63 -15.56 0.58
CA GLN A 82 0.76 -16.97 0.20
C GLN A 82 -0.55 -17.54 -0.35
N ARG A 83 -1.70 -17.10 0.17
CA ARG A 83 -3.03 -17.56 -0.26
C ARG A 83 -3.58 -16.76 -1.43
N PHE A 84 -3.27 -15.48 -1.50
CA PHE A 84 -3.79 -14.53 -2.48
C PHE A 84 -2.67 -13.69 -3.11
N PRO A 85 -1.73 -14.33 -3.83
CA PRO A 85 -0.50 -13.67 -4.31
C PRO A 85 -0.75 -12.52 -5.29
N GLN A 86 -1.90 -12.51 -5.97
CA GLN A 86 -2.27 -11.47 -6.94
C GLN A 86 -3.12 -10.35 -6.35
N SER A 87 -3.40 -10.38 -5.04
CA SER A 87 -4.20 -9.34 -4.41
C SER A 87 -3.42 -8.05 -4.25
N LYS A 88 -3.69 -7.08 -5.11
CA LYS A 88 -3.00 -5.77 -5.08
C LYS A 88 -3.17 -5.05 -3.74
N SER A 89 -4.32 -5.16 -3.10
CA SER A 89 -4.55 -4.55 -1.78
C SER A 89 -3.61 -5.10 -0.72
N LEU A 90 -3.37 -6.42 -0.72
CA LEU A 90 -2.43 -7.05 0.20
C LEU A 90 -0.97 -6.71 -0.14
N VAL A 91 -0.63 -6.62 -1.43
CA VAL A 91 0.70 -6.18 -1.88
C VAL A 91 1.01 -4.77 -1.38
N TYR A 92 0.08 -3.84 -1.58
CA TYR A 92 0.27 -2.45 -1.11
C TYR A 92 0.33 -2.39 0.42
N GLY A 93 -0.59 -3.06 1.11
CA GLY A 93 -0.62 -3.07 2.58
C GLY A 93 0.66 -3.65 3.19
N TYR A 94 1.20 -4.73 2.61
CA TYR A 94 2.47 -5.29 3.08
C TYR A 94 3.64 -4.32 2.87
N ALA A 95 3.75 -3.70 1.70
CA ALA A 95 4.77 -2.69 1.43
C ALA A 95 4.65 -1.49 2.39
N GLU A 96 3.44 -1.00 2.64
CA GLU A 96 3.19 0.08 3.61
C GLU A 96 3.55 -0.33 5.03
N SER A 97 3.32 -1.58 5.41
CA SER A 97 3.70 -2.09 6.74
C SER A 97 5.22 -2.19 6.92
N LEU A 98 5.96 -2.58 5.85
CA LEU A 98 7.42 -2.56 5.85
C LEU A 98 7.97 -1.13 5.97
N LEU A 99 7.38 -0.19 5.23
CA LEU A 99 7.74 1.24 5.29
C LEU A 99 7.48 1.81 6.70
N SER A 100 6.33 1.53 7.29
CA SER A 100 5.97 1.96 8.64
C SER A 100 6.88 1.35 9.71
N GLY A 101 7.31 0.10 9.50
CA GLY A 101 8.29 -0.60 10.34
C GLY A 101 9.74 -0.16 10.10
N ARG A 102 9.98 0.84 9.24
CA ARG A 102 11.31 1.33 8.84
C ARG A 102 12.22 0.26 8.23
N GLN A 103 11.63 -0.77 7.66
CA GLN A 103 12.34 -1.85 6.98
C GLN A 103 12.52 -1.50 5.49
N TYR A 104 13.21 -0.41 5.22
CA TYR A 104 13.28 0.22 3.90
C TYR A 104 13.89 -0.67 2.83
N ASP A 105 14.98 -1.38 3.15
CA ASP A 105 15.63 -2.27 2.18
C ASP A 105 14.73 -3.46 1.84
N ALA A 106 14.07 -4.06 2.83
CA ALA A 106 13.09 -5.12 2.60
C ALA A 106 11.89 -4.62 1.80
N CYS A 107 11.44 -3.39 2.05
CA CYS A 107 10.38 -2.75 1.29
C CYS A 107 10.77 -2.58 -0.19
N LEU A 108 11.97 -2.07 -0.48
CA LEU A 108 12.47 -1.91 -1.85
C LEU A 108 12.58 -3.27 -2.55
N GLN A 109 13.19 -4.28 -1.92
CA GLN A 109 13.30 -5.62 -2.50
C GLN A 109 11.93 -6.21 -2.83
N PHE A 110 10.95 -6.05 -1.93
CA PHE A 110 9.59 -6.50 -2.16
C PHE A 110 8.94 -5.75 -3.33
N LEU A 111 9.02 -4.41 -3.35
CA LEU A 111 8.47 -3.58 -4.42
C LEU A 111 9.11 -3.90 -5.77
N ASP A 112 10.42 -4.09 -5.84
CA ASP A 112 11.13 -4.47 -7.06
C ASP A 112 10.62 -5.82 -7.59
N SER A 113 10.43 -6.81 -6.72
CA SER A 113 9.86 -8.10 -7.11
C SER A 113 8.44 -7.99 -7.67
N GLN A 114 7.62 -7.10 -7.09
CA GLN A 114 6.27 -6.86 -7.58
C GLN A 114 6.24 -6.09 -8.90
N LEU A 115 7.16 -5.16 -9.10
CA LEU A 115 7.29 -4.42 -10.36
C LEU A 115 7.75 -5.31 -11.52
N GLN A 116 8.49 -6.39 -11.28
CA GLN A 116 8.80 -7.40 -12.30
C GLN A 116 7.54 -8.10 -12.82
N ILE A 117 6.52 -8.25 -11.98
CA ILE A 117 5.24 -8.89 -12.34
C ILE A 117 4.25 -7.85 -12.90
N SER A 118 4.26 -6.64 -12.36
CA SER A 118 3.29 -5.58 -12.63
C SER A 118 4.00 -4.25 -12.90
N PHE A 119 4.78 -4.19 -13.97
CA PHE A 119 5.62 -3.02 -14.33
C PHE A 119 4.82 -1.73 -14.57
N ALA A 120 3.53 -1.81 -14.89
CA ALA A 120 2.67 -0.65 -15.13
C ALA A 120 1.82 -0.25 -13.90
N ASP A 121 2.20 -0.68 -12.72
CA ASP A 121 1.47 -0.36 -11.49
C ASP A 121 2.02 0.91 -10.83
N PHE A 122 1.38 2.05 -11.11
CA PHE A 122 1.80 3.35 -10.57
C PHE A 122 1.84 3.41 -9.04
N LYS A 123 1.02 2.64 -8.32
CA LYS A 123 1.02 2.64 -6.85
C LYS A 123 2.30 2.05 -6.28
N LEU A 124 2.87 1.03 -6.94
CA LEU A 124 4.16 0.45 -6.53
C LEU A 124 5.28 1.49 -6.65
N TYR A 125 5.32 2.25 -7.75
CA TYR A 125 6.28 3.34 -7.91
C TYR A 125 6.07 4.45 -6.87
N GLY A 126 4.82 4.76 -6.53
CA GLY A 126 4.52 5.71 -5.46
C GLY A 126 5.06 5.26 -4.09
N LEU A 127 4.94 3.96 -3.77
CA LEU A 127 5.52 3.38 -2.56
C LEU A 127 7.05 3.34 -2.60
N GLN A 128 7.62 3.03 -3.77
CA GLN A 128 9.06 3.06 -4.00
C GLN A 128 9.63 4.47 -3.77
N ALA A 129 8.97 5.50 -4.31
CA ALA A 129 9.37 6.89 -4.11
C ALA A 129 9.34 7.29 -2.62
N LYS A 130 8.29 6.89 -1.88
CA LYS A 130 8.22 7.12 -0.42
C LYS A 130 9.36 6.43 0.32
N THR A 131 9.71 5.21 -0.09
CA THR A 131 10.78 4.43 0.55
C THR A 131 12.15 5.07 0.28
N TYR A 132 12.42 5.49 -0.96
CA TYR A 132 13.66 6.22 -1.29
C TYR A 132 13.74 7.55 -0.57
N SER A 133 12.62 8.27 -0.43
CA SER A 133 12.57 9.51 0.35
C SER A 133 12.97 9.28 1.81
N ALA A 134 12.47 8.20 2.42
CA ALA A 134 12.81 7.84 3.80
C ALA A 134 14.30 7.45 3.97
N LEU A 135 14.93 6.94 2.92
CA LEU A 135 16.36 6.63 2.86
C LEU A 135 17.24 7.84 2.50
N GLY A 136 16.64 9.00 2.15
CA GLY A 136 17.37 10.17 1.66
C GLY A 136 17.95 10.01 0.25
N LYS A 137 17.55 9.00 -0.51
CA LYS A 137 17.99 8.72 -1.88
C LYS A 137 17.16 9.53 -2.87
N ARG A 138 17.56 10.79 -3.09
CA ARG A 138 16.77 11.78 -3.81
C ARG A 138 16.65 11.51 -5.31
N LEU A 139 17.73 11.12 -5.97
CA LEU A 139 17.69 10.78 -7.38
C LEU A 139 16.69 9.64 -7.64
N GLN A 140 16.78 8.56 -6.87
CA GLN A 140 15.88 7.41 -7.01
C GLN A 140 14.45 7.77 -6.66
N GLN A 141 14.24 8.60 -5.63
CA GLN A 141 12.92 9.13 -5.26
C GLN A 141 12.26 9.84 -6.46
N HIS A 142 12.96 10.78 -7.08
CA HIS A 142 12.41 11.54 -8.21
C HIS A 142 12.20 10.67 -9.43
N ARG A 143 13.08 9.69 -9.70
CA ARG A 143 12.86 8.71 -10.76
C ARG A 143 11.58 7.88 -10.54
N ALA A 144 11.41 7.31 -9.37
CA ALA A 144 10.20 6.55 -9.04
C ALA A 144 8.94 7.43 -9.10
N GLN A 145 9.05 8.69 -8.73
CA GLN A 145 7.96 9.67 -8.84
C GLN A 145 7.63 10.04 -10.29
N ALA A 146 8.64 10.07 -11.17
CA ALA A 146 8.44 10.26 -12.61
C ALA A 146 7.65 9.09 -13.22
N GLU A 147 8.00 7.85 -12.91
CA GLU A 147 7.25 6.67 -13.34
C GLU A 147 5.80 6.69 -12.83
N TYR A 148 5.62 7.05 -11.57
CA TYR A 148 4.27 7.22 -10.99
C TYR A 148 3.42 8.19 -11.81
N TYR A 149 3.95 9.38 -12.15
CA TYR A 149 3.22 10.38 -12.93
C TYR A 149 3.03 9.96 -14.39
N TYR A 150 4.05 9.35 -15.00
CA TYR A 150 3.98 8.85 -16.37
C TYR A 150 2.85 7.84 -16.54
N LEU A 151 2.80 6.83 -15.67
CA LEU A 151 1.75 5.79 -15.70
C LEU A 151 0.34 6.34 -15.41
N LYS A 152 0.24 7.51 -14.79
CA LYS A 152 -1.02 8.24 -14.61
C LYS A 152 -1.39 9.13 -15.81
N GLY A 153 -0.58 9.16 -16.87
CA GLY A 153 -0.76 10.05 -18.01
C GLY A 153 -0.41 11.52 -17.73
N GLN A 154 0.27 11.80 -16.63
CA GLN A 154 0.65 13.13 -16.20
C GLN A 154 2.07 13.47 -16.70
N LEU A 155 2.24 13.60 -18.01
CA LEU A 155 3.52 13.71 -18.67
C LEU A 155 4.36 14.92 -18.21
N THR A 156 3.70 16.07 -18.00
CA THR A 156 4.40 17.28 -17.52
C THR A 156 5.04 17.05 -16.17
N GLN A 157 4.31 16.48 -15.22
CA GLN A 157 4.80 16.16 -13.88
C GLN A 157 5.91 15.10 -13.92
N ALA A 158 5.78 14.11 -14.82
CA ALA A 158 6.84 13.11 -15.01
C ALA A 158 8.15 13.75 -15.47
N VAL A 159 8.11 14.66 -16.45
CA VAL A 159 9.29 15.41 -16.93
C VAL A 159 9.88 16.28 -15.83
N GLU A 160 9.05 16.99 -15.06
CA GLU A 160 9.51 17.81 -13.93
C GLU A 160 10.26 16.96 -12.87
N GLN A 161 9.76 15.77 -12.58
CA GLN A 161 10.42 14.87 -11.64
C GLN A 161 11.78 14.38 -12.17
N LEU A 162 11.89 14.05 -13.45
CA LEU A 162 13.19 13.72 -14.05
C LEU A 162 14.16 14.92 -14.06
N GLN A 163 13.66 16.14 -14.25
CA GLN A 163 14.49 17.35 -14.14
C GLN A 163 15.00 17.59 -12.70
N TYR A 164 14.21 17.22 -11.68
CA TYR A 164 14.68 17.23 -10.30
C TYR A 164 15.73 16.13 -10.08
N ALA A 165 15.48 14.90 -10.55
CA ALA A 165 16.45 13.82 -10.47
C ALA A 165 17.79 14.17 -11.12
N GLN A 166 17.79 14.86 -12.26
CA GLN A 166 18.99 15.28 -12.98
C GLN A 166 19.91 16.22 -12.15
N LYS A 167 19.32 16.99 -11.24
CA LYS A 167 20.06 17.93 -10.38
C LYS A 167 20.61 17.28 -9.11
N GLU A 168 20.16 16.08 -8.78
CA GLU A 168 20.61 15.38 -7.59
C GLU A 168 22.00 14.75 -7.82
N THR A 169 22.80 14.75 -6.77
CA THR A 169 24.20 14.29 -6.84
C THR A 169 24.46 12.99 -6.07
N ASP A 170 23.39 12.39 -5.52
CA ASP A 170 23.46 11.19 -4.71
C ASP A 170 23.36 9.89 -5.53
N GLY A 171 23.23 9.99 -6.84
CA GLY A 171 23.18 8.86 -7.76
C GLY A 171 24.51 8.51 -8.40
N SER A 172 24.62 7.27 -8.85
CA SER A 172 25.73 6.80 -9.68
C SER A 172 25.66 7.37 -11.09
N PHE A 173 26.79 7.30 -11.84
CA PHE A 173 26.82 7.69 -13.25
C PHE A 173 25.78 6.94 -14.10
N LEU A 174 25.57 5.66 -13.83
CA LEU A 174 24.56 4.85 -14.53
C LEU A 174 23.14 5.37 -14.26
N GLU A 175 22.83 5.70 -13.02
CA GLU A 175 21.52 6.25 -12.65
C GLU A 175 21.26 7.61 -13.27
N GLN A 176 22.28 8.48 -13.33
CA GLN A 176 22.20 9.74 -14.05
C GLN A 176 21.96 9.54 -15.55
N SER A 177 22.65 8.59 -16.18
CA SER A 177 22.46 8.26 -17.59
C SER A 177 21.02 7.77 -17.90
N VAL A 178 20.42 7.04 -16.98
CA VAL A 178 19.00 6.60 -17.10
C VAL A 178 18.05 7.81 -16.99
N VAL A 179 18.32 8.75 -16.11
CA VAL A 179 17.54 10.00 -16.00
C VAL A 179 17.61 10.81 -17.30
N ASP A 180 18.82 10.99 -17.87
CA ASP A 180 19.00 11.71 -19.12
C ASP A 180 18.31 11.03 -20.30
N ALA A 181 18.32 9.71 -20.35
CA ALA A 181 17.58 8.94 -21.34
C ALA A 181 16.07 9.16 -21.23
N GLY A 182 15.52 9.08 -20.02
CA GLY A 182 14.11 9.32 -19.75
C GLY A 182 13.66 10.74 -20.11
N LEU A 183 14.51 11.76 -19.84
CA LEU A 183 14.22 13.14 -20.22
C LEU A 183 14.14 13.32 -21.74
N ARG A 184 15.03 12.66 -22.51
CA ARG A 184 14.97 12.70 -23.98
C ARG A 184 13.71 12.02 -24.50
N GLU A 185 13.37 10.86 -23.97
CA GLU A 185 12.20 10.09 -24.38
C GLU A 185 10.88 10.83 -24.10
N LEU A 186 10.67 11.26 -22.84
CA LEU A 186 9.43 11.96 -22.45
C LEU A 186 9.37 13.36 -23.05
N GLY A 187 10.52 14.02 -23.28
CA GLY A 187 10.60 15.30 -23.98
C GLY A 187 10.14 15.20 -25.43
N ALA A 188 10.50 14.12 -26.13
CA ALA A 188 10.05 13.86 -27.50
C ALA A 188 8.54 13.55 -27.60
N MET A 189 7.94 12.94 -26.55
CA MET A 189 6.48 12.67 -26.50
C MET A 189 5.64 13.94 -26.22
N ARG A 190 6.30 15.01 -25.74
CA ARG A 190 5.63 16.27 -25.40
C ARG A 190 5.62 17.27 -26.56
N ALA A 191 6.51 17.11 -27.53
CA ALA A 191 6.64 17.98 -28.71
C ALA A 191 5.58 17.65 -29.78
#